data_80430ef3411f202f5c7db97be3310e76
#
_entry.id   80430ef3411f202f5c7db97be3310e76
#
_cell.length_a   1.000
_cell.length_b   1.000
_cell.length_c   1.000
_cell.angle_alpha   90.00
_cell.angle_beta   90.00
_cell.angle_gamma   90.00
#
_symmetry.space_group_name_H-M   'P 1'
#
loop_
_entity.id
_entity.type
_entity.pdbx_description
1 polymer ?
#
loop_
_entity_poly.entity_id
_entity_poly.type
_entity_poly.pdbx_seq_one_letter_code
_entity_poly.pdbx_strand_id
1 'polypeptide(L)'
;CKINKKRGIFQLINKPIGLLTSFLFNFASHLTNREWMKVCNSIKEFKDFRLSRYQKENSLGFVPTMGALHAGHLSLVQKALSENDHVAVSIFVNPIQFNKTSDLTAYPRTLKSDLRMLEEVMGLDDVVFTPENGEMYPEPIQTQYDFGELANVMEGEHRPGHFNGVGIVVNRLFRIVEPDSAYFGEKDFQQVA
;
A
#
# COMPACT_ATOMS: atom_id res chain seq x y z
N CYS A 1 -1.21 -15.04 11.12
CA CYS A 1 -2.10 -16.21 11.10
C CYS A 1 -2.59 -16.44 9.66
N LYS A 2 -2.35 -17.64 9.10
CA LYS A 2 -2.75 -18.03 7.73
C LYS A 2 -4.14 -18.60 7.74
N ILE A 3 -4.98 -18.15 6.81
CA ILE A 3 -6.14 -18.93 6.36
C ILE A 3 -5.98 -19.19 4.87
N ASN A 4 -5.90 -20.48 4.54
CA ASN A 4 -5.61 -21.00 3.21
C ASN A 4 -6.87 -21.65 2.64
N LYS A 5 -7.25 -21.36 1.39
CA LYS A 5 -8.21 -22.21 0.67
C LYS A 5 -7.96 -22.26 -0.84
N LYS A 6 -7.64 -23.50 -1.25
CA LYS A 6 -7.68 -24.16 -2.56
C LYS A 6 -6.44 -24.11 -3.46
N ARG A 7 -5.86 -25.32 -3.54
CA ARG A 7 -4.83 -25.76 -4.49
C ARG A 7 -5.43 -26.05 -5.86
N GLY A 8 -4.74 -25.65 -6.93
CA GLY A 8 -4.84 -26.21 -8.27
C GLY A 8 -3.44 -26.53 -8.80
N ILE A 9 -3.27 -27.73 -9.31
CA ILE A 9 -2.04 -28.39 -9.72
C ILE A 9 -1.52 -27.80 -11.03
N PHE A 10 -0.23 -27.42 -11.08
CA PHE A 10 0.48 -27.05 -12.31
C PHE A 10 1.11 -28.27 -12.97
N GLN A 11 0.77 -28.52 -14.24
CA GLN A 11 1.52 -29.40 -15.15
C GLN A 11 2.50 -28.58 -15.97
N LEU A 12 3.77 -28.98 -15.93
CA LEU A 12 4.82 -28.50 -16.83
C LEU A 12 4.60 -29.05 -18.23
N ILE A 13 4.49 -28.17 -19.22
CA ILE A 13 4.54 -28.54 -20.64
C ILE A 13 5.85 -28.04 -21.23
N ASN A 14 6.67 -28.97 -21.66
CA ASN A 14 7.89 -28.77 -22.48
C ASN A 14 7.51 -28.14 -23.83
N LYS A 15 8.14 -27.02 -24.22
CA LYS A 15 8.12 -26.49 -25.59
C LYS A 15 9.55 -26.37 -26.16
N PRO A 16 9.74 -26.61 -27.44
CA PRO A 16 11.05 -26.77 -28.07
C PRO A 16 11.74 -25.41 -28.37
N ILE A 17 13.06 -25.51 -28.44
CA ILE A 17 14.03 -24.46 -28.73
C ILE A 17 13.90 -24.01 -30.19
N GLY A 18 13.35 -22.82 -30.40
CA GLY A 18 13.28 -22.22 -31.74
C GLY A 18 12.62 -20.85 -31.71
N LEU A 19 13.19 -19.85 -31.01
CA LEU A 19 12.74 -18.43 -31.08
C LEU A 19 13.73 -17.50 -30.35
N LEU A 20 15.03 -17.65 -30.59
CA LEU A 20 16.02 -16.74 -29.97
C LEU A 20 16.05 -15.34 -30.63
N THR A 21 15.55 -15.19 -31.85
CA THR A 21 15.57 -13.92 -32.58
C THR A 21 14.37 -13.02 -32.31
N SER A 22 13.21 -13.55 -32.01
CA SER A 22 12.04 -12.77 -31.61
C SER A 22 12.13 -12.25 -30.18
N PHE A 23 12.90 -12.93 -29.31
CA PHE A 23 13.09 -12.53 -27.92
C PHE A 23 13.96 -11.26 -27.80
N LEU A 24 14.98 -11.12 -28.64
CA LEU A 24 15.86 -9.93 -28.66
C LEU A 24 15.20 -8.69 -29.25
N PHE A 25 14.27 -8.86 -30.20
CA PHE A 25 13.54 -7.73 -30.79
C PHE A 25 12.44 -7.20 -29.85
N ASN A 26 11.79 -8.07 -29.08
CA ASN A 26 10.85 -7.68 -28.03
C ASN A 26 11.56 -7.09 -26.81
N PHE A 27 12.80 -7.50 -26.51
CA PHE A 27 13.56 -6.95 -25.40
C PHE A 27 13.98 -5.48 -25.63
N ALA A 28 14.32 -5.13 -26.88
CA ALA A 28 14.70 -3.74 -27.24
C ALA A 28 13.50 -2.78 -27.28
N SER A 29 12.31 -3.26 -27.65
CA SER A 29 11.07 -2.44 -27.61
C SER A 29 10.51 -2.25 -26.20
N HIS A 30 10.86 -3.13 -25.25
CA HIS A 30 10.50 -2.98 -23.84
C HIS A 30 11.37 -1.97 -23.06
N LEU A 31 12.53 -1.56 -23.62
CA LEU A 31 13.41 -0.58 -22.98
C LEU A 31 12.99 0.89 -23.21
N THR A 32 12.06 1.17 -24.13
CA THR A 32 11.66 2.56 -24.47
C THR A 32 10.29 2.97 -23.95
N ASN A 33 9.46 2.05 -23.43
CA ASN A 33 8.17 2.32 -22.80
C ASN A 33 8.00 1.43 -21.56
N ARG A 34 8.81 1.63 -20.53
CA ARG A 34 8.51 1.08 -19.23
C ARG A 34 7.34 1.90 -18.70
N GLU A 35 6.12 1.42 -18.93
CA GLU A 35 4.96 1.96 -18.26
C GLU A 35 5.08 1.60 -16.77
N TRP A 36 5.09 2.63 -15.93
CA TRP A 36 5.30 2.51 -14.50
C TRP A 36 3.97 2.29 -13.78
N MET A 37 4.01 1.87 -12.53
CA MET A 37 2.85 1.83 -11.66
C MET A 37 2.02 3.11 -11.74
N LYS A 38 0.72 3.03 -11.56
CA LYS A 38 -0.16 4.19 -11.54
C LYS A 38 -0.01 4.96 -10.22
N VAL A 39 0.13 6.28 -10.29
CA VAL A 39 0.01 7.17 -9.13
C VAL A 39 -1.34 7.88 -9.17
N CYS A 40 -2.11 7.76 -8.09
CA CYS A 40 -3.42 8.38 -7.91
C CYS A 40 -3.38 9.37 -6.74
N ASN A 41 -3.75 10.63 -6.98
CA ASN A 41 -3.72 11.67 -5.96
C ASN A 41 -5.10 11.94 -5.35
N SER A 42 -6.17 11.41 -5.93
CA SER A 42 -7.52 11.54 -5.41
C SER A 42 -8.21 10.19 -5.25
N ILE A 43 -9.22 10.15 -4.39
CA ILE A 43 -10.07 8.96 -4.17
C ILE A 43 -10.76 8.57 -5.49
N LYS A 44 -11.18 9.57 -6.26
CA LYS A 44 -11.83 9.31 -7.54
C LYS A 44 -10.88 8.63 -8.52
N GLU A 45 -9.67 9.15 -8.70
CA GLU A 45 -8.66 8.53 -9.59
C GLU A 45 -8.34 7.09 -9.17
N PHE A 46 -8.19 6.86 -7.86
CA PHE A 46 -7.93 5.52 -7.33
C PHE A 46 -9.07 4.54 -7.65
N LYS A 47 -10.33 4.95 -7.39
CA LYS A 47 -11.51 4.12 -7.67
C LYS A 47 -11.69 3.86 -9.17
N ASP A 48 -11.50 4.87 -10.00
CA ASP A 48 -11.59 4.72 -11.46
C ASP A 48 -10.51 3.76 -11.99
N PHE A 49 -9.28 3.86 -11.49
CA PHE A 49 -8.20 2.92 -11.83
C PHE A 49 -8.55 1.50 -11.40
N ARG A 50 -8.97 1.31 -10.15
CA ARG A 50 -9.36 -0.01 -9.62
C ARG A 50 -10.47 -0.63 -10.48
N LEU A 51 -11.52 0.11 -10.78
CA LEU A 51 -12.63 -0.38 -11.61
C LEU A 51 -12.21 -0.71 -13.05
N SER A 52 -11.21 -0.02 -13.59
CA SER A 52 -10.74 -0.26 -14.95
C SER A 52 -9.75 -1.41 -15.09
N ARG A 53 -9.04 -1.78 -13.99
CA ARG A 53 -7.93 -2.74 -14.03
C ARG A 53 -8.21 -4.02 -13.28
N TYR A 54 -8.96 -3.96 -12.16
CA TYR A 54 -9.14 -5.13 -11.31
C TYR A 54 -10.47 -5.83 -11.62
N GLN A 55 -10.39 -7.11 -11.85
CA GLN A 55 -11.58 -7.96 -11.99
C GLN A 55 -12.00 -8.46 -10.60
N LYS A 56 -13.23 -8.93 -10.47
CA LYS A 56 -13.80 -9.38 -9.20
C LYS A 56 -13.03 -10.55 -8.57
N GLU A 57 -12.39 -11.35 -9.41
CA GLU A 57 -11.64 -12.55 -9.01
C GLU A 57 -10.19 -12.24 -8.61
N ASN A 58 -9.69 -11.03 -8.93
CA ASN A 58 -8.33 -10.63 -8.58
C ASN A 58 -8.25 -10.24 -7.11
N SER A 59 -7.16 -10.68 -6.46
CA SER A 59 -6.83 -10.29 -5.10
C SER A 59 -6.03 -8.99 -5.06
N LEU A 60 -6.35 -8.12 -4.10
CA LEU A 60 -5.68 -6.85 -3.87
C LEU A 60 -4.97 -6.84 -2.52
N GLY A 61 -3.64 -6.78 -2.55
CA GLY A 61 -2.80 -6.53 -1.39
C GLY A 61 -2.66 -5.03 -1.12
N PHE A 62 -2.61 -4.64 0.14
CA PHE A 62 -2.46 -3.23 0.53
C PHE A 62 -1.32 -3.02 1.53
N VAL A 63 -0.48 -2.03 1.26
CA VAL A 63 0.61 -1.61 2.16
C VAL A 63 0.41 -0.15 2.53
N PRO A 64 -0.19 0.17 3.68
CA PRO A 64 -0.33 1.54 4.16
C PRO A 64 1.00 2.08 4.67
N THR A 65 1.39 3.28 4.22
CA THR A 65 2.61 3.96 4.68
C THR A 65 2.39 5.46 4.86
N MET A 66 3.31 6.09 5.58
CA MET A 66 3.38 7.55 5.68
C MET A 66 4.48 8.18 4.80
N GLY A 67 5.08 7.41 3.90
CA GLY A 67 6.25 7.81 3.13
C GLY A 67 7.55 7.65 3.90
N ALA A 68 8.64 8.31 3.43
CA ALA A 68 10.01 8.09 3.88
C ALA A 68 10.36 6.59 3.82
N LEU A 69 10.11 5.98 2.65
CA LEU A 69 10.24 4.56 2.45
C LEU A 69 11.69 4.08 2.62
N HIS A 70 11.83 2.85 3.07
CA HIS A 70 13.11 2.18 3.25
C HIS A 70 12.95 0.67 2.96
N ALA A 71 14.03 -0.09 3.03
CA ALA A 71 14.04 -1.52 2.70
C ALA A 71 12.97 -2.34 3.43
N GLY A 72 12.61 -1.97 4.68
CA GLY A 72 11.52 -2.63 5.43
C GLY A 72 10.15 -2.43 4.78
N HIS A 73 9.86 -1.23 4.24
CA HIS A 73 8.62 -1.01 3.49
C HIS A 73 8.62 -1.80 2.17
N LEU A 74 9.76 -1.81 1.45
CA LEU A 74 9.89 -2.58 0.22
C LEU A 74 9.70 -4.09 0.45
N SER A 75 10.16 -4.63 1.57
CA SER A 75 9.93 -6.04 1.90
C SER A 75 8.45 -6.37 2.09
N LEU A 76 7.65 -5.44 2.66
CA LEU A 76 6.19 -5.59 2.74
C LEU A 76 5.53 -5.55 1.37
N VAL A 77 5.97 -4.62 0.50
CA VAL A 77 5.46 -4.52 -0.87
C VAL A 77 5.79 -5.79 -1.66
N GLN A 78 7.03 -6.28 -1.59
CA GLN A 78 7.44 -7.55 -2.24
C GLN A 78 6.63 -8.74 -1.72
N LYS A 79 6.36 -8.78 -0.41
CA LYS A 79 5.50 -9.80 0.18
C LYS A 79 4.08 -9.71 -0.36
N ALA A 80 3.51 -8.51 -0.42
CA ALA A 80 2.20 -8.28 -0.99
C ALA A 80 2.12 -8.72 -2.47
N LEU A 81 3.11 -8.34 -3.30
CA LEU A 81 3.23 -8.75 -4.70
C LEU A 81 3.35 -10.26 -4.89
N SER A 82 3.96 -10.97 -3.94
CA SER A 82 4.09 -12.43 -4.01
C SER A 82 2.82 -13.20 -3.64
N GLU A 83 1.85 -12.54 -3.02
CA GLU A 83 0.64 -13.17 -2.46
C GLU A 83 -0.68 -12.66 -3.09
N ASN A 84 -0.63 -11.61 -3.90
CA ASN A 84 -1.81 -11.02 -4.53
C ASN A 84 -1.58 -10.75 -6.02
N ASP A 85 -2.68 -10.64 -6.77
CA ASP A 85 -2.65 -10.32 -8.20
C ASP A 85 -2.28 -8.85 -8.44
N HIS A 86 -2.68 -7.96 -7.52
CA HIS A 86 -2.41 -6.51 -7.57
C HIS A 86 -2.02 -5.99 -6.20
N VAL A 87 -1.24 -4.90 -6.18
CA VAL A 87 -0.83 -4.24 -4.95
C VAL A 87 -1.13 -2.76 -4.99
N ALA A 88 -1.73 -2.26 -3.91
CA ALA A 88 -1.87 -0.85 -3.64
C ALA A 88 -0.92 -0.45 -2.50
N VAL A 89 -0.20 0.65 -2.66
CA VAL A 89 0.60 1.27 -1.59
C VAL A 89 0.04 2.66 -1.33
N SER A 90 -0.27 3.02 -0.08
CA SER A 90 -0.58 4.42 0.22
C SER A 90 0.64 5.15 0.79
N ILE A 91 0.80 6.42 0.39
CA ILE A 91 1.75 7.35 0.99
C ILE A 91 0.95 8.54 1.50
N PHE A 92 0.64 8.55 2.80
CA PHE A 92 -0.16 9.60 3.41
C PHE A 92 0.32 9.93 4.82
N VAL A 93 0.85 11.14 5.00
CA VAL A 93 1.25 11.66 6.32
C VAL A 93 0.00 12.12 7.05
N ASN A 94 -0.55 11.23 7.89
CA ASN A 94 -1.81 11.45 8.59
C ASN A 94 -1.66 12.48 9.73
N PRO A 95 -2.25 13.68 9.65
CA PRO A 95 -2.04 14.72 10.66
C PRO A 95 -2.66 14.38 12.02
N ILE A 96 -3.75 13.60 12.05
CA ILE A 96 -4.51 13.34 13.28
C ILE A 96 -3.85 12.36 14.24
N GLN A 97 -2.82 11.64 13.82
CA GLN A 97 -2.06 10.75 14.70
C GLN A 97 -0.85 11.43 15.38
N PHE A 98 -0.62 12.73 15.09
CA PHE A 98 0.47 13.50 15.67
C PHE A 98 -0.05 14.36 16.82
N ASN A 99 0.47 14.15 18.03
CA ASN A 99 0.11 14.93 19.21
C ASN A 99 0.71 16.34 19.20
N LYS A 100 1.83 16.51 18.51
CA LYS A 100 2.55 17.80 18.43
C LYS A 100 2.66 18.22 16.97
N THR A 101 2.31 19.47 16.71
CA THR A 101 2.46 20.09 15.38
C THR A 101 3.91 20.09 14.91
N SER A 102 4.88 20.20 15.84
CA SER A 102 6.30 20.12 15.56
C SER A 102 6.69 18.81 14.88
N ASP A 103 6.15 17.68 15.37
CA ASP A 103 6.48 16.35 14.87
C ASP A 103 5.87 16.13 13.48
N LEU A 104 4.65 16.60 13.26
CA LEU A 104 4.02 16.60 11.94
C LEU A 104 4.80 17.45 10.92
N THR A 105 5.29 18.61 11.36
CA THR A 105 6.05 19.53 10.49
C THR A 105 7.43 18.96 10.16
N ALA A 106 8.07 18.31 11.12
CA ALA A 106 9.38 17.68 10.97
C ALA A 106 9.32 16.33 10.23
N TYR A 107 8.12 15.76 10.03
CA TYR A 107 8.00 14.46 9.37
C TYR A 107 8.49 14.53 7.92
N PRO A 108 9.39 13.62 7.49
CA PRO A 108 10.00 13.70 6.17
C PRO A 108 8.98 13.49 5.06
N ARG A 109 9.01 14.36 4.06
CA ARG A 109 8.17 14.31 2.86
C ARG A 109 9.05 14.07 1.64
N THR A 110 9.23 12.80 1.30
CA THR A 110 10.18 12.32 0.29
C THR A 110 9.48 11.64 -0.90
N LEU A 111 8.26 12.09 -1.24
CA LEU A 111 7.40 11.43 -2.23
C LEU A 111 8.14 11.05 -3.52
N LYS A 112 8.96 11.96 -4.07
CA LYS A 112 9.71 11.70 -5.30
C LYS A 112 10.72 10.55 -5.16
N SER A 113 11.37 10.44 -4.00
CA SER A 113 12.28 9.34 -3.70
C SER A 113 11.51 8.04 -3.44
N ASP A 114 10.40 8.15 -2.72
CA ASP A 114 9.55 7.01 -2.38
C ASP A 114 8.97 6.36 -3.65
N LEU A 115 8.47 7.18 -4.58
CA LEU A 115 7.96 6.69 -5.87
C LEU A 115 9.06 5.96 -6.67
N ARG A 116 10.29 6.48 -6.72
CA ARG A 116 11.40 5.81 -7.41
C ARG A 116 11.72 4.43 -6.81
N MET A 117 11.66 4.32 -5.49
CA MET A 117 11.86 3.03 -4.82
C MET A 117 10.75 2.02 -5.17
N LEU A 118 9.50 2.47 -5.25
CA LEU A 118 8.37 1.63 -5.62
C LEU A 118 8.41 1.23 -7.10
N GLU A 119 8.87 2.11 -7.99
CA GLU A 119 9.07 1.84 -9.42
C GLU A 119 10.03 0.67 -9.68
N GLU A 120 10.92 0.35 -8.75
CA GLU A 120 11.85 -0.77 -8.88
C GLU A 120 11.15 -2.13 -8.73
N VAL A 121 10.02 -2.19 -8.03
CA VAL A 121 9.36 -3.44 -7.63
C VAL A 121 7.91 -3.56 -8.11
N MET A 122 7.20 -2.45 -8.32
CA MET A 122 5.79 -2.42 -8.73
C MET A 122 5.64 -2.34 -10.26
N GLY A 123 4.55 -2.89 -10.78
CA GLY A 123 4.23 -2.96 -12.21
C GLY A 123 3.02 -2.11 -12.60
N LEU A 124 2.59 -2.24 -13.87
CA LEU A 124 1.51 -1.46 -14.49
C LEU A 124 0.14 -1.58 -13.83
N ASP A 125 -0.12 -2.74 -13.27
CA ASP A 125 -1.40 -3.06 -12.65
C ASP A 125 -1.39 -2.81 -11.14
N ASP A 126 -0.27 -2.24 -10.63
CA ASP A 126 -0.16 -1.79 -9.25
C ASP A 126 -0.39 -0.29 -9.13
N VAL A 127 -0.74 0.19 -7.94
CA VAL A 127 -1.11 1.59 -7.72
C VAL A 127 -0.51 2.17 -6.46
N VAL A 128 -0.04 3.40 -6.56
CA VAL A 128 0.34 4.22 -5.40
C VAL A 128 -0.72 5.29 -5.18
N PHE A 129 -1.29 5.32 -4.00
CA PHE A 129 -2.30 6.28 -3.59
C PHE A 129 -1.69 7.34 -2.68
N THR A 130 -1.68 8.59 -3.15
CA THR A 130 -1.04 9.73 -2.48
C THR A 130 -2.04 10.87 -2.24
N PRO A 131 -3.08 10.62 -1.41
CA PRO A 131 -4.14 11.61 -1.20
C PRO A 131 -3.65 12.82 -0.40
N GLU A 132 -4.28 13.97 -0.62
CA GLU A 132 -4.15 15.13 0.25
C GLU A 132 -5.09 15.06 1.47
N ASN A 133 -4.82 15.90 2.49
CA ASN A 133 -5.64 15.95 3.71
C ASN A 133 -7.11 16.23 3.42
N GLY A 134 -7.41 17.13 2.48
CA GLY A 134 -8.79 17.47 2.10
C GLY A 134 -9.55 16.29 1.47
N GLU A 135 -8.87 15.41 0.76
CA GLU A 135 -9.44 14.16 0.24
C GLU A 135 -9.72 13.16 1.37
N MET A 136 -8.76 13.03 2.27
CA MET A 136 -8.91 12.10 3.39
C MET A 136 -9.90 12.59 4.45
N TYR A 137 -10.01 13.90 4.66
CA TYR A 137 -10.84 14.49 5.69
C TYR A 137 -11.55 15.75 5.17
N PRO A 138 -12.58 15.59 4.29
CA PRO A 138 -13.35 16.73 3.75
C PRO A 138 -14.22 17.41 4.82
N GLU A 139 -14.51 16.69 5.90
CA GLU A 139 -15.31 17.19 7.03
C GLU A 139 -14.57 16.95 8.36
N PRO A 140 -14.90 17.70 9.41
CA PRO A 140 -14.35 17.47 10.75
C PRO A 140 -14.61 16.03 11.22
N ILE A 141 -13.57 15.41 11.78
CA ILE A 141 -13.63 14.03 12.24
C ILE A 141 -14.42 13.96 13.53
N GLN A 142 -15.52 13.23 13.53
CA GLN A 142 -16.36 12.97 14.70
C GLN A 142 -16.15 11.56 15.27
N THR A 143 -15.53 10.66 14.48
CA THR A 143 -15.30 9.27 14.88
C THR A 143 -14.21 9.18 15.94
N GLN A 144 -14.48 8.42 16.99
CA GLN A 144 -13.51 8.03 18.00
C GLN A 144 -13.54 6.51 18.16
N TYR A 145 -12.37 5.92 18.32
CA TYR A 145 -12.20 4.52 18.66
C TYR A 145 -11.71 4.39 20.10
N ASP A 146 -12.35 3.52 20.85
CA ASP A 146 -11.89 3.13 22.17
C ASP A 146 -11.16 1.79 22.07
N PHE A 147 -9.86 1.82 22.30
CA PHE A 147 -9.01 0.63 22.30
C PHE A 147 -8.77 0.09 23.72
N GLY A 148 -9.50 0.61 24.72
CA GLY A 148 -9.37 0.19 26.11
C GLY A 148 -7.94 0.33 26.64
N GLU A 149 -7.47 -0.72 27.34
CA GLU A 149 -6.12 -0.74 27.93
C GLU A 149 -5.00 -0.69 26.89
N LEU A 150 -5.23 -1.17 25.67
CA LEU A 150 -4.23 -1.14 24.60
C LEU A 150 -3.75 0.28 24.29
N ALA A 151 -4.63 1.27 24.39
CA ALA A 151 -4.29 2.69 24.17
C ALA A 151 -3.43 3.30 25.28
N ASN A 152 -3.29 2.63 26.44
CA ASN A 152 -2.65 3.17 27.63
C ASN A 152 -1.32 2.48 27.98
N VAL A 153 -0.88 1.52 27.18
CA VAL A 153 0.37 0.76 27.40
C VAL A 153 1.33 0.98 26.25
N MET A 154 2.63 0.70 26.46
CA MET A 154 3.69 0.80 25.46
C MET A 154 3.73 2.19 24.78
N GLU A 155 3.57 2.28 23.46
CA GLU A 155 3.54 3.56 22.73
C GLU A 155 2.36 4.43 23.13
N GLY A 156 1.20 3.84 23.46
CA GLY A 156 -0.01 4.57 23.87
C GLY A 156 0.21 5.40 25.13
N GLU A 157 0.97 4.92 26.11
CA GLU A 157 1.33 5.65 27.33
C GLU A 157 2.07 6.96 27.02
N HIS A 158 2.93 6.93 26.00
CA HIS A 158 3.79 8.08 25.64
C HIS A 158 3.16 8.99 24.56
N ARG A 159 2.09 8.51 23.90
CA ARG A 159 1.44 9.19 22.78
C ARG A 159 -0.09 9.15 22.90
N PRO A 160 -0.68 9.85 23.88
CA PRO A 160 -2.13 9.86 24.10
C PRO A 160 -2.89 10.26 22.81
N GLY A 161 -3.92 9.48 22.43
CA GLY A 161 -4.71 9.73 21.21
C GLY A 161 -4.08 9.26 19.90
N HIS A 162 -2.82 8.84 19.88
CA HIS A 162 -2.14 8.35 18.68
C HIS A 162 -2.89 7.18 18.04
N PHE A 163 -3.25 6.17 18.82
CA PHE A 163 -3.96 4.98 18.30
C PHE A 163 -5.35 5.31 17.76
N ASN A 164 -6.05 6.27 18.36
CA ASN A 164 -7.30 6.75 17.78
C ASN A 164 -7.08 7.34 16.38
N GLY A 165 -6.05 8.16 16.19
CA GLY A 165 -5.66 8.71 14.90
C GLY A 165 -5.27 7.63 13.87
N VAL A 166 -4.54 6.60 14.32
CA VAL A 166 -4.16 5.45 13.48
C VAL A 166 -5.40 4.64 13.09
N GLY A 167 -6.28 4.31 14.04
CA GLY A 167 -7.51 3.57 13.75
C GLY A 167 -8.42 4.30 12.74
N ILE A 168 -8.54 5.62 12.87
CA ILE A 168 -9.33 6.44 11.93
C ILE A 168 -8.75 6.37 10.52
N VAL A 169 -7.44 6.60 10.35
CA VAL A 169 -6.82 6.61 9.01
C VAL A 169 -6.83 5.22 8.37
N VAL A 170 -6.51 4.17 9.12
CA VAL A 170 -6.50 2.80 8.59
C VAL A 170 -7.90 2.38 8.17
N ASN A 171 -8.93 2.62 9.01
CA ASN A 171 -10.32 2.33 8.63
C ASN A 171 -10.72 3.08 7.35
N ARG A 172 -10.36 4.37 7.23
CA ARG A 172 -10.68 5.16 6.06
C ARG A 172 -9.95 4.65 4.80
N LEU A 173 -8.67 4.33 4.91
CA LEU A 173 -7.90 3.73 3.83
C LEU A 173 -8.51 2.39 3.39
N PHE A 174 -8.91 1.54 4.33
CA PHE A 174 -9.56 0.26 4.00
C PHE A 174 -10.88 0.44 3.25
N ARG A 175 -11.67 1.45 3.61
CA ARG A 175 -12.93 1.78 2.89
C ARG A 175 -12.71 2.38 1.50
N ILE A 176 -11.54 2.98 1.25
CA ILE A 176 -11.17 3.52 -0.07
C ILE A 176 -10.58 2.42 -0.94
N VAL A 177 -9.62 1.67 -0.40
CA VAL A 177 -8.85 0.65 -1.12
C VAL A 177 -9.62 -0.65 -1.26
N GLU A 178 -10.39 -1.05 -0.22
CA GLU A 178 -11.13 -2.31 -0.12
C GLU A 178 -10.23 -3.51 -0.46
N PRO A 179 -9.12 -3.71 0.30
CA PRO A 179 -8.17 -4.76 0.02
C PRO A 179 -8.64 -6.13 0.52
N ASP A 180 -8.13 -7.21 -0.09
CA ASP A 180 -8.31 -8.59 0.40
C ASP A 180 -7.29 -8.92 1.49
N SER A 181 -6.11 -8.29 1.46
CA SER A 181 -5.04 -8.47 2.44
C SER A 181 -4.32 -7.16 2.71
N ALA A 182 -3.91 -6.91 3.96
CA ALA A 182 -3.12 -5.74 4.33
C ALA A 182 -1.82 -6.18 5.03
N TYR A 183 -0.74 -5.43 4.79
CA TYR A 183 0.61 -5.77 5.25
C TYR A 183 1.17 -4.65 6.11
N PHE A 184 1.52 -4.99 7.35
CA PHE A 184 2.09 -4.08 8.33
C PHE A 184 3.42 -4.60 8.84
N GLY A 185 4.31 -3.72 9.25
CA GLY A 185 5.58 -4.08 9.85
C GLY A 185 5.41 -4.67 11.26
N GLU A 186 6.27 -5.61 11.65
CA GLU A 186 6.26 -6.18 13.00
C GLU A 186 6.50 -5.12 14.09
N LYS A 187 7.25 -4.06 13.79
CA LYS A 187 7.44 -2.93 14.71
C LYS A 187 6.12 -2.21 15.06
N ASP A 188 5.13 -2.32 14.17
CA ASP A 188 3.81 -1.71 14.34
C ASP A 188 2.82 -2.69 15.01
N PHE A 189 3.34 -3.69 15.76
CA PHE A 189 2.57 -4.76 16.41
C PHE A 189 1.37 -4.22 17.20
N GLN A 190 1.55 -3.17 17.97
CA GLN A 190 0.48 -2.57 18.76
C GLN A 190 -0.62 -1.92 17.88
N GLN A 191 -0.33 -1.59 16.63
CA GLN A 191 -1.32 -1.06 15.67
C GLN A 191 -2.15 -2.18 15.01
N VAL A 192 -1.70 -3.43 15.12
CA VAL A 192 -2.30 -4.61 14.46
C VAL A 192 -2.99 -5.54 15.45
N ALA A 193 -2.67 -5.40 16.76
CA ALA A 193 -3.26 -6.15 17.86
C ALA A 193 -4.68 -5.67 18.17
#